data_fa5198e526eb7a7ba25431b7f7cf4609
#
_entry.id   fa5198e526eb7a7ba25431b7f7cf4609
#
_cell.length_a   1.000
_cell.length_b   1.000
_cell.length_c   1.000
_cell.angle_alpha   90.00
_cell.angle_beta   90.00
_cell.angle_gamma   90.00
#
_symmetry.space_group_name_H-M   'P 1'
#
loop_
_entity.id
_entity.type
_entity.pdbx_description
1 polymer ?
#
loop_
_entity_poly.entity_id
_entity_poly.type
_entity_poly.pdbx_seq_one_letter_code
_entity_poly.pdbx_strand_id
1 'polypeptide(L)'
;MKLGEKMRETRAHRWYLDIMSPNTKGQRFAWLDPTSIYINGDAYIALLNDLTSELKEIKFDVVAGIDAMGFVLGAAIATRLGVGFLPIRKEGKLCVKTDSVSFVNYS
;
A
#
# COMPACT_ATOMS: atom_id res chain seq x y z
N MET A 1 23.13 -9.78 6.43
CA MET A 1 21.99 -8.84 6.49
C MET A 1 21.44 -8.61 5.09
N LYS A 2 20.14 -8.69 4.94
CA LYS A 2 19.50 -8.37 3.67
C LYS A 2 19.55 -6.88 3.40
N LEU A 3 19.61 -6.48 2.14
CA LEU A 3 19.70 -5.07 1.78
C LEU A 3 18.53 -4.24 2.33
N GLY A 4 17.31 -4.80 2.34
CA GLY A 4 16.14 -4.13 2.91
C GLY A 4 16.30 -3.82 4.40
N GLU A 5 16.88 -4.72 5.18
CA GLU A 5 17.15 -4.52 6.61
C GLU A 5 18.19 -3.41 6.82
N LYS A 6 19.24 -3.42 5.99
CA LYS A 6 20.27 -2.38 6.04
C LYS A 6 19.68 -1.01 5.69
N MET A 7 18.83 -0.93 4.69
CA MET A 7 18.13 0.31 4.33
C MET A 7 17.28 0.82 5.49
N ARG A 8 16.57 -0.08 6.19
CA ARG A 8 15.74 0.29 7.32
C ARG A 8 16.55 0.91 8.46
N GLU A 9 17.71 0.35 8.76
CA GLU A 9 18.58 0.84 9.84
C GLU A 9 19.10 2.25 9.59
N THR A 10 19.29 2.63 8.33
CA THR A 10 19.90 3.90 7.94
C THR A 10 18.92 4.92 7.38
N ARG A 11 17.66 4.52 7.16
CA ARG A 11 16.67 5.39 6.55
C ARG A 11 16.16 6.46 7.51
N ALA A 12 15.90 7.66 6.96
CA ALA A 12 15.16 8.70 7.65
C ALA A 12 13.68 8.30 7.72
N HIS A 13 12.95 8.85 8.69
CA HIS A 13 11.51 8.75 8.73
C HIS A 13 10.91 9.30 7.42
N ARG A 14 9.93 8.61 6.87
CA ARG A 14 9.29 8.97 5.58
C ARG A 14 10.24 8.93 4.38
N TRP A 15 11.25 8.09 4.43
CA TRP A 15 12.21 7.91 3.34
C TRP A 15 11.56 7.59 2.00
N TYR A 16 10.41 6.92 2.03
CA TYR A 16 9.68 6.51 0.81
C TYR A 16 9.20 7.71 -0.01
N LEU A 17 9.00 8.88 0.60
CA LEU A 17 8.56 10.06 -0.13
C LEU A 17 9.59 10.55 -1.15
N ASP A 18 10.86 10.34 -0.87
CA ASP A 18 11.95 10.75 -1.77
C ASP A 18 12.02 9.88 -3.02
N ILE A 19 11.43 8.68 -2.98
CA ILE A 19 11.43 7.74 -4.09
C ILE A 19 10.15 7.88 -4.93
N MET A 20 9.07 8.38 -4.35
CA MET A 20 7.80 8.54 -5.06
C MET A 20 7.90 9.64 -6.11
N SER A 21 7.24 9.42 -7.25
CA SER A 21 7.24 10.39 -8.34
C SER A 21 6.10 11.40 -8.18
N PRO A 22 6.35 12.69 -8.44
CA PRO A 22 5.27 13.68 -8.43
C PRO A 22 4.30 13.44 -9.58
N ASN A 23 3.05 13.88 -9.42
CA ASN A 23 2.08 13.76 -10.49
C ASN A 23 2.42 14.74 -11.62
N THR A 24 1.98 14.37 -12.84
CA THR A 24 2.15 15.21 -14.05
C THR A 24 0.83 15.81 -14.54
N LYS A 25 -0.25 15.69 -13.75
CA LYS A 25 -1.59 16.13 -14.13
C LYS A 25 -1.89 17.57 -13.71
N GLY A 26 -0.91 18.28 -13.18
CA GLY A 26 -1.06 19.68 -12.80
C GLY A 26 -1.22 19.89 -11.29
N GLN A 27 -1.24 21.16 -10.89
CA GLN A 27 -1.19 21.56 -9.48
C GLN A 27 -2.43 21.19 -8.65
N ARG A 28 -3.54 20.87 -9.31
CA ARG A 28 -4.78 20.48 -8.62
C ARG A 28 -4.73 19.06 -8.06
N PHE A 29 -3.77 18.27 -8.51
CA PHE A 29 -3.62 16.88 -8.06
C PHE A 29 -2.44 16.78 -7.11
N ALA A 30 -2.73 16.62 -5.84
CA ALA A 30 -1.70 16.46 -4.79
C ALA A 30 -1.31 14.99 -4.64
N TRP A 31 -0.96 14.35 -5.75
CA TRP A 31 -0.66 12.92 -5.76
C TRP A 31 0.81 12.66 -5.97
N LEU A 32 1.30 11.64 -5.29
CA LEU A 32 2.61 11.05 -5.55
C LEU A 32 2.38 9.63 -6.07
N ASP A 33 3.15 9.26 -7.09
CA ASP A 33 3.06 7.91 -7.64
C ASP A 33 4.04 6.98 -6.90
N PRO A 34 3.55 5.93 -6.23
CA PRO A 34 4.41 5.01 -5.48
C PRO A 34 5.03 3.91 -6.34
N THR A 35 4.76 3.87 -7.65
CA THR A 35 5.21 2.79 -8.52
C THR A 35 6.73 2.61 -8.48
N SER A 36 7.48 3.69 -8.37
CA SER A 36 8.94 3.63 -8.27
C SER A 36 9.43 2.86 -7.05
N ILE A 37 8.63 2.80 -5.98
CA ILE A 37 8.93 1.96 -4.83
C ILE A 37 8.63 0.49 -5.15
N TYR A 38 7.50 0.24 -5.79
CA TYR A 38 7.02 -1.13 -6.04
C TYR A 38 7.89 -1.89 -7.04
N ILE A 39 8.42 -1.22 -8.05
CA ILE A 39 9.30 -1.85 -9.06
C ILE A 39 10.73 -2.03 -8.57
N ASN A 40 11.10 -1.39 -7.47
CA ASN A 40 12.40 -1.59 -6.83
C ASN A 40 12.23 -2.59 -5.69
N GLY A 41 12.68 -3.82 -5.89
CA GLY A 41 12.48 -4.90 -4.92
C GLY A 41 13.00 -4.58 -3.53
N ASP A 42 14.17 -3.97 -3.44
CA ASP A 42 14.75 -3.61 -2.14
C ASP A 42 13.91 -2.54 -1.42
N ALA A 43 13.46 -1.54 -2.16
CA ALA A 43 12.60 -0.49 -1.61
C ALA A 43 11.24 -1.05 -1.19
N TYR A 44 10.65 -1.92 -2.00
CA TYR A 44 9.36 -2.53 -1.70
C TYR A 44 9.44 -3.40 -0.44
N ILE A 45 10.48 -4.22 -0.34
CA ILE A 45 10.70 -5.05 0.85
C ILE A 45 10.92 -4.17 2.08
N ALA A 46 11.70 -3.10 1.97
CA ALA A 46 11.93 -2.16 3.06
C ALA A 46 10.64 -1.50 3.53
N LEU A 47 9.79 -1.07 2.60
CA LEU A 47 8.49 -0.49 2.91
C LEU A 47 7.60 -1.50 3.65
N LEU A 48 7.52 -2.73 3.15
CA LEU A 48 6.72 -3.77 3.80
C LEU A 48 7.25 -4.11 5.18
N ASN A 49 8.56 -4.14 5.37
CA ASN A 49 9.14 -4.38 6.68
C ASN A 49 8.76 -3.29 7.67
N ASP A 50 8.80 -2.03 7.25
CA ASP A 50 8.42 -0.91 8.10
C ASP A 50 6.93 -0.99 8.47
N LEU A 51 6.07 -1.21 7.48
CA LEU A 51 4.63 -1.28 7.71
C LEU A 51 4.24 -2.47 8.59
N THR A 52 4.79 -3.65 8.33
CA THR A 52 4.45 -4.84 9.13
C THR A 52 5.00 -4.76 10.55
N SER A 53 6.12 -4.08 10.76
CA SER A 53 6.63 -3.82 12.12
C SER A 53 5.67 -2.98 12.94
N GLU A 54 5.06 -1.97 12.31
CA GLU A 54 4.07 -1.12 12.98
C GLU A 54 2.77 -1.87 13.28
N LEU A 55 2.40 -2.83 12.44
CA LEU A 55 1.10 -3.51 12.51
C LEU A 55 1.10 -4.79 13.34
N LYS A 56 2.24 -5.41 13.57
CA LYS A 56 2.29 -6.73 14.21
C LYS A 56 1.73 -6.77 15.63
N GLU A 57 1.69 -5.64 16.32
CA GLU A 57 1.13 -5.54 17.69
C GLU A 57 -0.39 -5.30 17.67
N ILE A 58 -0.96 -5.05 16.50
CA ILE A 58 -2.39 -4.82 16.35
C ILE A 58 -3.05 -6.14 15.96
N LYS A 59 -4.11 -6.51 16.67
CA LYS A 59 -4.87 -7.72 16.34
C LYS A 59 -5.94 -7.42 15.31
N PHE A 60 -5.91 -8.13 14.20
CA PHE A 60 -6.93 -8.06 13.15
C PHE A 60 -6.90 -9.33 12.32
N ASP A 61 -8.01 -9.63 11.65
CA ASP A 61 -8.17 -10.86 10.87
C ASP A 61 -8.10 -10.64 9.37
N VAL A 62 -8.24 -9.40 8.94
CA VAL A 62 -8.30 -9.09 7.51
C VAL A 62 -7.73 -7.70 7.27
N VAL A 63 -7.08 -7.55 6.12
CA VAL A 63 -6.65 -6.27 5.58
C VAL A 63 -7.58 -5.93 4.43
N ALA A 64 -8.12 -4.72 4.41
CA ALA A 64 -8.93 -4.24 3.28
C ALA A 64 -8.11 -3.28 2.42
N GLY A 65 -8.24 -3.39 1.12
CA GLY A 65 -7.54 -2.51 0.18
C GLY A 65 -8.46 -2.04 -0.92
N ILE A 66 -8.33 -0.76 -1.27
CA ILE A 66 -9.16 -0.13 -2.30
C ILE A 66 -8.47 -0.26 -3.66
N ASP A 67 -9.24 -0.58 -4.66
CA ASP A 67 -8.83 -0.73 -6.07
C ASP A 67 -8.17 0.58 -6.59
N ALA A 68 -7.02 0.53 -7.21
CA ALA A 68 -6.19 -0.66 -7.43
C ALA A 68 -4.94 -0.65 -6.54
N MET A 69 -4.48 0.52 -6.13
CA MET A 69 -3.24 0.69 -5.38
C MET A 69 -3.29 0.01 -4.01
N GLY A 70 -4.45 0.00 -3.37
CA GLY A 70 -4.65 -0.68 -2.10
C GLY A 70 -4.47 -2.19 -2.19
N PHE A 71 -4.63 -2.77 -3.38
CA PHE A 71 -4.40 -4.20 -3.58
C PHE A 71 -2.92 -4.54 -3.48
N VAL A 72 -2.06 -3.69 -4.01
CA VAL A 72 -0.61 -3.93 -4.01
C VAL A 72 -0.07 -4.03 -2.58
N LEU A 73 -0.32 -3.02 -1.76
CA LEU A 73 0.14 -3.02 -0.37
C LEU A 73 -0.70 -3.94 0.51
N GLY A 74 -2.01 -3.93 0.35
CA GLY A 74 -2.92 -4.69 1.20
C GLY A 74 -2.67 -6.18 1.12
N ALA A 75 -2.57 -6.73 -0.08
CA ALA A 75 -2.32 -8.16 -0.28
C ALA A 75 -0.94 -8.56 0.25
N ALA A 76 0.08 -7.73 0.03
CA ALA A 76 1.42 -8.01 0.51
C ALA A 76 1.49 -8.02 2.04
N ILE A 77 0.85 -7.03 2.69
CA ILE A 77 0.78 -6.95 4.15
C ILE A 77 0.02 -8.15 4.72
N ALA A 78 -1.15 -8.44 4.17
CA ALA A 78 -1.97 -9.56 4.62
C ALA A 78 -1.20 -10.88 4.56
N THR A 79 -0.53 -11.13 3.44
CA THR A 79 0.27 -12.35 3.25
C THR A 79 1.39 -12.44 4.27
N ARG A 80 2.10 -11.35 4.52
CA ARG A 80 3.20 -11.35 5.49
C ARG A 80 2.74 -11.58 6.92
N LEU A 81 1.57 -11.06 7.27
CA LEU A 81 1.03 -11.19 8.62
C LEU A 81 0.16 -12.45 8.78
N GLY A 82 -0.06 -13.21 7.72
CA GLY A 82 -0.84 -14.45 7.76
C GLY A 82 -2.33 -14.22 7.98
N VAL A 83 -2.87 -13.10 7.49
CA VAL A 83 -4.29 -12.77 7.59
C VAL A 83 -4.92 -12.68 6.19
N GLY A 84 -6.23 -12.56 6.14
CA GLY A 84 -6.96 -12.44 4.88
C GLY A 84 -6.88 -11.07 4.25
N PHE A 85 -7.26 -10.98 2.98
CA PHE A 85 -7.34 -9.73 2.26
C PHE A 85 -8.74 -9.53 1.68
N LEU A 86 -9.34 -8.35 1.92
CA LEU A 86 -10.64 -7.98 1.39
C LEU A 86 -10.48 -6.89 0.32
N PRO A 87 -10.74 -7.20 -0.95
CA PRO A 87 -10.72 -6.19 -1.99
C PRO A 87 -11.97 -5.30 -1.93
N ILE A 88 -11.77 -3.99 -2.03
CA ILE A 88 -12.85 -3.01 -2.14
C ILE A 88 -12.77 -2.43 -3.54
N ARG A 89 -13.82 -2.59 -4.33
CA ARG A 89 -13.85 -2.22 -5.73
C ARG A 89 -15.05 -1.34 -6.06
N LYS A 90 -14.98 -0.64 -7.19
CA LYS A 90 -16.12 0.08 -7.73
C LYS A 90 -17.27 -0.86 -8.01
N GLU A 91 -18.50 -0.36 -7.84
CA GLU A 91 -19.72 -1.13 -8.10
C GLU A 91 -19.67 -1.76 -9.51
N GLY A 92 -20.12 -3.00 -9.59
CA GLY A 92 -20.16 -3.74 -10.85
C GLY A 92 -18.86 -4.47 -11.22
N LYS A 93 -17.80 -4.31 -10.46
CA LYS A 93 -16.52 -4.98 -10.73
C LYS A 93 -16.44 -6.39 -10.13
N LEU A 94 -17.31 -6.70 -9.19
CA LEU A 94 -17.33 -8.01 -8.55
C LEU A 94 -18.52 -8.81 -9.08
N CYS A 95 -18.30 -10.09 -9.34
CA CYS A 95 -19.32 -10.99 -9.94
C CYS A 95 -20.13 -11.76 -8.91
N VAL A 96 -20.08 -11.36 -7.64
CA VAL A 96 -20.76 -12.00 -6.52
C VAL A 96 -21.63 -10.98 -5.81
N LYS A 97 -22.48 -11.46 -4.90
CA LYS A 97 -23.26 -10.55 -4.04
C LYS A 97 -22.32 -9.71 -3.21
N THR A 98 -22.56 -8.40 -3.17
CA THR A 98 -21.71 -7.44 -2.48
C THR A 98 -22.55 -6.47 -1.67
N ASP A 99 -21.92 -5.86 -0.68
CA ASP A 99 -22.42 -4.65 -0.04
C ASP A 99 -21.73 -3.44 -0.65
N SER A 100 -22.42 -2.32 -0.69
CA SER A 100 -21.87 -1.10 -1.29
C SER A 100 -22.20 0.13 -0.47
N VAL A 101 -21.34 1.15 -0.61
CA VAL A 101 -21.54 2.45 -0.02
C VAL A 101 -21.12 3.50 -1.05
N SER A 102 -21.90 4.60 -1.10
CA SER A 102 -21.61 5.69 -2.03
C SER A 102 -20.72 6.74 -1.36
N PHE A 103 -19.83 7.31 -2.17
CA PHE A 103 -18.99 8.42 -1.72
C PHE A 103 -18.65 9.32 -2.91
N VAL A 104 -18.18 10.52 -2.62
CA VAL A 104 -17.74 11.46 -3.64
C VAL A 104 -16.21 11.41 -3.73
N ASN A 105 -15.72 11.10 -4.92
CA ASN A 105 -14.29 11.10 -5.21
C ASN A 105 -13.87 12.49 -5.70
N TYR A 106 -12.85 13.07 -5.11
CA TYR A 106 -12.36 14.39 -5.48
C TYR A 106 -11.11 14.35 -6.38
N SER A 107 -10.88 13.25 -7.02
CA SER A 107 -9.79 13.14 -7.98
C SER A 107 -10.30 13.17 -9.42
#